data_b38cf25b67adb26f6242aa90e3e33481
#
_entry.id   b38cf25b67adb26f6242aa90e3e33481
#
_cell.length_a   1.000
_cell.length_b   1.000
_cell.length_c   1.000
_cell.angle_alpha   90.00
_cell.angle_beta   90.00
_cell.angle_gamma   90.00
#
_symmetry.space_group_name_H-M   'P 1'
#
loop_
_entity.id
_entity.type
_entity.pdbx_description
1 polymer ?
#
loop_
_entity_poly.entity_id
_entity_poly.type
_entity_poly.pdbx_seq_one_letter_code
_entity_poly.pdbx_strand_id
1 'polypeptide(L)'
;MTVVSHLLGHHGANPYFAFTDACNAARPVVILASGQACVWYRLALASKDGDWIAREDEASLTVIRIELARLGARYRLGAPLDVRWLSAGWSSHFEAIDQEGFRLRFDFVTRPPRLSSQRLRATWQAVEAGAKAVVSQSDLILLKQTLRLKDYAFIGALATQVADPLDQMRWTLDAQHLIDLVRGHPHLASRLAEERPALTGVSMEVDSLAAVIDGEIRALRRRDEQRIAAYTSAMQPWAEQFRSLDLDHVSLVEAHARCCAAASAILPTTVPMP
;
A
#
# COMPACT_ATOMS: atom_id res chain seq x y z
N MET A 1 20.91 12.01 -13.29
CA MET A 1 19.89 11.90 -14.38
C MET A 1 19.81 10.52 -15.04
N THR A 2 20.66 9.55 -14.71
CA THR A 2 20.79 8.28 -15.44
C THR A 2 19.86 7.13 -15.00
N VAL A 3 19.28 7.19 -13.80
CA VAL A 3 18.44 6.09 -13.26
C VAL A 3 17.00 6.11 -13.77
N VAL A 4 16.50 7.28 -14.17
CA VAL A 4 15.09 7.40 -14.63
C VAL A 4 14.91 6.94 -16.09
N SER A 5 15.95 7.08 -16.94
CA SER A 5 15.90 6.65 -18.33
C SER A 5 15.76 5.13 -18.49
N HIS A 6 16.34 4.34 -17.58
CA HIS A 6 16.33 2.88 -17.68
C HIS A 6 14.99 2.24 -17.28
N LEU A 7 14.20 2.89 -16.43
CA LEU A 7 12.85 2.40 -16.06
C LEU A 7 11.80 2.67 -17.16
N LEU A 8 12.15 3.51 -18.15
CA LEU A 8 11.32 3.83 -19.32
C LEU A 8 11.95 3.37 -20.65
N GLY A 9 13.16 2.78 -20.62
CA GLY A 9 13.93 2.40 -21.79
C GLY A 9 13.60 0.98 -22.27
N HIS A 10 13.30 0.90 -23.52
CA HIS A 10 13.08 -0.26 -24.39
C HIS A 10 11.76 -1.01 -24.24
N HIS A 11 10.75 -0.59 -24.99
CA HIS A 11 9.60 -1.37 -25.49
C HIS A 11 8.78 -2.19 -24.47
N GLY A 12 8.97 -2.02 -23.15
CA GLY A 12 8.33 -2.82 -22.13
C GLY A 12 7.32 -2.03 -21.33
N ALA A 13 6.14 -2.58 -21.17
CA ALA A 13 5.20 -2.18 -20.13
C ALA A 13 5.90 -2.25 -18.77
N ASN A 14 5.55 -1.33 -17.84
CA ASN A 14 6.01 -1.37 -16.46
C ASN A 14 5.87 -2.80 -15.90
N PRO A 15 6.95 -3.46 -15.42
CA PRO A 15 6.92 -4.87 -15.04
C PRO A 15 5.89 -5.16 -13.93
N TYR A 16 5.58 -4.19 -13.09
CA TYR A 16 4.58 -4.33 -12.04
C TYR A 16 3.15 -4.29 -12.60
N PHE A 17 2.90 -3.53 -13.65
CA PHE A 17 1.61 -3.55 -14.36
C PHE A 17 1.43 -4.87 -15.11
N ALA A 18 2.47 -5.33 -15.80
CA ALA A 18 2.45 -6.63 -16.48
C ALA A 18 2.20 -7.79 -15.49
N PHE A 19 2.83 -7.76 -14.31
CA PHE A 19 2.58 -8.73 -13.25
C PHE A 19 1.13 -8.66 -12.74
N THR A 20 0.58 -7.45 -12.57
CA THR A 20 -0.83 -7.25 -12.16
C THR A 20 -1.77 -7.87 -13.19
N ASP A 21 -1.54 -7.63 -14.47
CA ASP A 21 -2.36 -8.18 -15.56
C ASP A 21 -2.24 -9.71 -15.65
N ALA A 22 -1.04 -10.26 -15.48
CA ALA A 22 -0.82 -11.72 -15.47
C ALA A 22 -1.56 -12.41 -14.33
N CYS A 23 -1.47 -11.87 -13.11
CA CYS A 23 -2.21 -12.41 -11.97
C CYS A 23 -3.73 -12.34 -12.16
N ASN A 24 -4.23 -11.30 -12.82
CA ASN A 24 -5.66 -11.04 -13.00
C ASN A 24 -6.24 -11.60 -14.31
N ALA A 25 -5.49 -12.38 -15.08
CA ALA A 25 -5.89 -12.82 -16.41
C ALA A 25 -7.23 -13.60 -16.44
N ALA A 26 -7.51 -14.42 -15.43
CA ALA A 26 -8.74 -15.22 -15.35
C ALA A 26 -9.81 -14.57 -14.47
N ARG A 27 -9.42 -13.93 -13.39
CA ARG A 27 -10.26 -13.21 -12.44
C ARG A 27 -9.43 -12.24 -11.60
N PRO A 28 -10.04 -11.25 -10.95
CA PRO A 28 -9.31 -10.37 -10.04
C PRO A 28 -8.69 -11.14 -8.85
N VAL A 29 -7.37 -11.08 -8.73
CA VAL A 29 -6.54 -11.75 -7.71
C VAL A 29 -5.72 -10.76 -6.93
N VAL A 30 -5.25 -9.67 -7.58
CA VAL A 30 -4.48 -8.61 -6.96
C VAL A 30 -4.97 -7.23 -7.38
N ILE A 31 -4.83 -6.26 -6.50
CA ILE A 31 -5.10 -4.83 -6.75
C ILE A 31 -3.82 -4.05 -6.48
N LEU A 32 -3.33 -3.32 -7.48
CA LEU A 32 -2.12 -2.51 -7.39
C LEU A 32 -2.33 -1.35 -6.41
N ALA A 33 -1.33 -1.10 -5.56
CA ALA A 33 -1.41 -0.11 -4.49
C ALA A 33 -0.14 0.74 -4.38
N SER A 34 -0.09 1.60 -3.38
CA SER A 34 1.09 2.34 -2.92
C SER A 34 1.87 3.07 -4.03
N GLY A 35 3.16 2.80 -4.18
CA GLY A 35 4.06 3.53 -5.08
C GLY A 35 3.71 3.36 -6.56
N GLN A 36 3.39 2.16 -6.99
CA GLN A 36 3.02 1.88 -8.38
C GLN A 36 1.62 2.44 -8.72
N ALA A 37 0.70 2.53 -7.75
CA ALA A 37 -0.55 3.24 -7.95
C ALA A 37 -0.31 4.76 -8.16
N CYS A 38 0.69 5.37 -7.49
CA CYS A 38 1.11 6.75 -7.80
C CYS A 38 1.64 6.89 -9.24
N VAL A 39 2.38 5.89 -9.74
CA VAL A 39 2.83 5.87 -11.16
C VAL A 39 1.63 5.76 -12.09
N TRP A 40 0.67 4.89 -11.78
CA TRP A 40 -0.58 4.76 -12.54
C TRP A 40 -1.34 6.09 -12.65
N TYR A 41 -1.47 6.82 -11.55
CA TYR A 41 -2.12 8.15 -11.52
C TYR A 41 -1.21 9.30 -11.99
N ARG A 42 -0.02 9.01 -12.56
CA ARG A 42 0.94 9.98 -13.08
C ARG A 42 1.46 10.98 -12.04
N LEU A 43 1.46 10.59 -10.77
CA LEU A 43 2.01 11.37 -9.66
C LEU A 43 3.50 11.10 -9.43
N ALA A 44 4.00 9.99 -9.96
CA ALA A 44 5.40 9.61 -9.93
C ALA A 44 5.82 9.03 -11.28
N LEU A 45 7.08 9.22 -11.64
CA LEU A 45 7.65 8.65 -12.87
C LEU A 45 7.97 7.16 -12.69
N ALA A 46 8.34 6.75 -11.48
CA ALA A 46 8.71 5.38 -11.15
C ALA A 46 8.53 5.09 -9.65
N SER A 47 8.40 3.83 -9.31
CA SER A 47 8.51 3.31 -7.93
C SER A 47 9.41 2.07 -7.95
N LYS A 48 10.20 1.90 -6.89
CA LYS A 48 11.16 0.79 -6.77
C LYS A 48 10.50 -0.54 -6.43
N ASP A 49 9.36 -0.49 -5.75
CA ASP A 49 8.69 -1.66 -5.22
C ASP A 49 7.27 -1.72 -5.78
N GLY A 50 6.75 -2.91 -6.03
CA GLY A 50 5.35 -3.18 -6.31
C GLY A 50 4.66 -3.61 -5.03
N ASP A 51 3.55 -2.97 -4.71
CA ASP A 51 2.72 -3.27 -3.56
C ASP A 51 1.33 -3.69 -4.04
N TRP A 52 0.81 -4.81 -3.55
CA TRP A 52 -0.52 -5.29 -3.92
C TRP A 52 -1.37 -5.65 -2.72
N ILE A 53 -2.66 -5.40 -2.86
CA ILE A 53 -3.68 -6.01 -2.04
C ILE A 53 -4.06 -7.32 -2.72
N ALA A 54 -3.70 -8.45 -2.12
CA ALA A 54 -4.07 -9.78 -2.62
C ALA A 54 -5.46 -10.19 -2.12
N ARG A 55 -6.19 -10.97 -2.90
CA ARG A 55 -7.44 -11.57 -2.47
C ARG A 55 -7.16 -12.61 -1.39
N GLU A 56 -7.99 -12.61 -0.35
CA GLU A 56 -7.80 -13.44 0.86
C GLU A 56 -8.38 -14.84 0.65
N ASP A 57 -7.88 -15.56 -0.34
CA ASP A 57 -8.19 -16.97 -0.56
C ASP A 57 -6.98 -17.73 -1.12
N GLU A 58 -6.88 -19.02 -0.82
CA GLU A 58 -5.73 -19.85 -1.20
C GLU A 58 -5.57 -20.01 -2.72
N ALA A 59 -6.67 -20.04 -3.47
CA ALA A 59 -6.60 -20.13 -4.93
C ALA A 59 -5.95 -18.89 -5.54
N SER A 60 -6.26 -17.70 -5.01
CA SER A 60 -5.62 -16.43 -5.41
C SER A 60 -4.15 -16.41 -5.04
N LEU A 61 -3.80 -16.80 -3.81
CA LEU A 61 -2.40 -16.84 -3.37
C LEU A 61 -1.59 -17.86 -4.18
N THR A 62 -2.20 -18.95 -4.62
CA THR A 62 -1.56 -19.92 -5.52
C THR A 62 -1.27 -19.32 -6.89
N VAL A 63 -2.19 -18.54 -7.49
CA VAL A 63 -1.93 -17.82 -8.75
C VAL A 63 -0.75 -16.87 -8.58
N ILE A 64 -0.69 -16.10 -7.49
CA ILE A 64 0.42 -15.18 -7.21
C ILE A 64 1.75 -15.96 -7.12
N ARG A 65 1.79 -17.10 -6.39
CA ARG A 65 3.01 -17.92 -6.29
C ARG A 65 3.46 -18.46 -7.64
N ILE A 66 2.53 -18.85 -8.53
CA ILE A 66 2.85 -19.31 -9.88
C ILE A 66 3.49 -18.18 -10.69
N GLU A 67 2.92 -16.98 -10.68
CA GLU A 67 3.48 -15.84 -11.44
C GLU A 67 4.83 -15.39 -10.86
N LEU A 68 5.01 -15.40 -9.54
CA LEU A 68 6.30 -15.14 -8.90
C LEU A 68 7.37 -16.18 -9.28
N ALA A 69 6.98 -17.48 -9.33
CA ALA A 69 7.89 -18.55 -9.74
C ALA A 69 8.33 -18.39 -11.21
N ARG A 70 7.44 -17.95 -12.10
CA ARG A 70 7.78 -17.66 -13.51
C ARG A 70 8.83 -16.54 -13.64
N LEU A 71 8.85 -15.61 -12.71
CA LEU A 71 9.83 -14.53 -12.64
C LEU A 71 11.13 -14.94 -11.92
N GLY A 72 11.24 -16.18 -11.42
CA GLY A 72 12.36 -16.62 -10.61
C GLY A 72 12.45 -15.87 -9.26
N ALA A 73 11.32 -15.40 -8.75
CA ALA A 73 11.28 -14.66 -7.51
C ALA A 73 11.61 -15.53 -6.31
N ARG A 74 12.23 -14.92 -5.29
CA ARG A 74 12.62 -15.53 -4.02
C ARG A 74 11.96 -14.80 -2.87
N TYR A 75 11.74 -15.51 -1.78
CA TYR A 75 11.30 -14.91 -0.53
C TYR A 75 12.31 -13.90 0.00
N ARG A 76 11.82 -12.76 0.47
CA ARG A 76 12.49 -11.84 1.38
C ARG A 76 11.86 -11.98 2.76
N LEU A 77 12.47 -11.32 3.77
CA LEU A 77 11.88 -11.30 5.11
C LEU A 77 10.44 -10.75 5.07
N GLY A 78 9.50 -11.58 5.51
CA GLY A 78 8.07 -11.33 5.58
C GLY A 78 7.36 -12.61 5.98
N ALA A 79 6.06 -12.55 6.23
CA ALA A 79 5.27 -13.76 6.48
C ALA A 79 5.21 -14.64 5.21
N PRO A 80 4.99 -15.95 5.33
CA PRO A 80 4.67 -16.77 4.17
C PRO A 80 3.45 -16.22 3.42
N LEU A 81 3.41 -16.39 2.10
CA LEU A 81 2.25 -16.00 1.27
C LEU A 81 1.11 -17.01 1.44
N ASP A 82 0.49 -17.00 2.60
CA ASP A 82 -0.51 -17.95 3.06
C ASP A 82 -1.61 -17.21 3.82
N VAL A 83 -2.86 -17.65 3.65
CA VAL A 83 -4.04 -16.98 4.22
C VAL A 83 -3.95 -16.86 5.75
N ARG A 84 -3.36 -17.85 6.44
CA ARG A 84 -3.23 -17.85 7.91
C ARG A 84 -2.60 -16.59 8.47
N TRP A 85 -1.57 -16.09 7.81
CA TRP A 85 -0.84 -14.89 8.28
C TRP A 85 -1.31 -13.62 7.60
N LEU A 86 -1.59 -13.68 6.30
CA LEU A 86 -2.03 -12.48 5.58
C LEU A 86 -3.39 -11.97 6.08
N SER A 87 -4.32 -12.88 6.42
CA SER A 87 -5.61 -12.51 7.03
C SER A 87 -5.47 -11.89 8.42
N ALA A 88 -4.35 -12.16 9.09
CA ALA A 88 -4.00 -11.56 10.38
C ALA A 88 -3.32 -10.18 10.25
N GLY A 89 -3.08 -9.70 9.01
CA GLY A 89 -2.45 -8.41 8.75
C GLY A 89 -0.94 -8.44 8.51
N TRP A 90 -0.32 -9.63 8.41
CA TRP A 90 1.07 -9.76 7.99
C TRP A 90 1.24 -9.47 6.51
N SER A 91 2.46 -9.12 6.11
CA SER A 91 2.85 -8.92 4.71
C SER A 91 3.85 -9.97 4.26
N SER A 92 3.76 -10.37 2.99
CA SER A 92 4.73 -11.23 2.31
C SER A 92 5.56 -10.43 1.34
N HIS A 93 6.86 -10.72 1.28
CA HIS A 93 7.80 -9.97 0.46
C HIS A 93 8.64 -10.90 -0.41
N PHE A 94 8.82 -10.49 -1.67
CA PHE A 94 9.63 -11.23 -2.64
C PHE A 94 10.54 -10.29 -3.40
N GLU A 95 11.56 -10.86 -4.03
CA GLU A 95 12.37 -10.16 -5.02
C GLU A 95 12.70 -11.09 -6.19
N ALA A 96 12.83 -10.49 -7.36
CA ALA A 96 13.36 -11.13 -8.56
C ALA A 96 14.42 -10.22 -9.18
N ILE A 97 15.24 -10.80 -10.04
CA ILE A 97 16.14 -10.06 -10.93
C ILE A 97 15.60 -10.22 -12.34
N ASP A 98 15.33 -9.11 -13.02
CA ASP A 98 14.89 -9.16 -14.40
C ASP A 98 16.03 -9.50 -15.37
N GLN A 99 15.70 -9.62 -16.66
CA GLN A 99 16.67 -9.97 -17.69
C GLN A 99 17.77 -8.93 -17.89
N GLU A 100 17.53 -7.70 -17.46
CA GLU A 100 18.49 -6.58 -17.53
C GLU A 100 19.32 -6.45 -16.23
N GLY A 101 19.08 -7.30 -15.23
CA GLY A 101 19.78 -7.31 -13.95
C GLY A 101 19.17 -6.36 -12.91
N PHE A 102 18.00 -5.77 -13.16
CA PHE A 102 17.31 -4.92 -12.19
C PHE A 102 16.58 -5.75 -11.16
N ARG A 103 16.65 -5.28 -9.92
CA ARG A 103 15.95 -5.89 -8.81
C ARG A 103 14.50 -5.41 -8.77
N LEU A 104 13.58 -6.35 -8.94
CA LEU A 104 12.14 -6.17 -8.77
C LEU A 104 11.72 -6.65 -7.39
N ARG A 105 10.88 -5.88 -6.69
CA ARG A 105 10.35 -6.22 -5.37
C ARG A 105 8.85 -6.29 -5.41
N PHE A 106 8.30 -7.30 -4.75
CA PHE A 106 6.87 -7.61 -4.74
C PHE A 106 6.41 -7.78 -3.30
N ASP A 107 5.51 -6.91 -2.87
CA ASP A 107 5.00 -6.86 -1.50
C ASP A 107 3.49 -7.07 -1.49
N PHE A 108 3.02 -8.05 -0.71
CA PHE A 108 1.61 -8.45 -0.67
C PHE A 108 1.03 -8.34 0.73
N VAL A 109 -0.19 -7.82 0.79
CA VAL A 109 -1.06 -7.82 1.97
C VAL A 109 -2.47 -8.20 1.55
N THR A 110 -3.29 -8.77 2.43
CA THR A 110 -4.73 -8.95 2.18
C THR A 110 -5.55 -7.89 2.91
N ARG A 111 -5.04 -7.43 4.04
CA ARG A 111 -5.68 -6.43 4.92
C ARG A 111 -4.74 -5.25 5.14
N PRO A 112 -4.62 -4.33 4.17
CA PRO A 112 -3.75 -3.18 4.33
C PRO A 112 -4.21 -2.31 5.50
N PRO A 113 -3.28 -1.80 6.31
CA PRO A 113 -3.64 -0.89 7.39
C PRO A 113 -4.34 0.35 6.81
N ARG A 114 -5.26 0.95 7.58
CA ARG A 114 -6.02 2.16 7.22
C ARG A 114 -7.13 1.99 6.18
N LEU A 115 -7.28 0.84 5.54
CA LEU A 115 -8.49 0.52 4.80
C LEU A 115 -9.44 -0.30 5.68
N SER A 116 -10.63 0.22 5.93
CA SER A 116 -11.66 -0.55 6.61
C SER A 116 -12.10 -1.74 5.76
N SER A 117 -12.61 -2.78 6.41
CA SER A 117 -13.17 -3.95 5.71
C SER A 117 -14.28 -3.58 4.71
N GLN A 118 -15.03 -2.51 4.99
CA GLN A 118 -16.06 -2.00 4.08
C GLN A 118 -15.44 -1.40 2.82
N ARG A 119 -14.42 -0.54 2.94
CA ARG A 119 -13.71 0.03 1.78
C ARG A 119 -13.04 -1.05 0.96
N LEU A 120 -12.36 -1.99 1.63
CA LEU A 120 -11.71 -3.11 0.96
C LEU A 120 -12.70 -3.96 0.15
N ARG A 121 -13.87 -4.27 0.71
CA ARG A 121 -14.94 -4.96 -0.03
C ARG A 121 -15.42 -4.15 -1.24
N ALA A 122 -15.65 -2.85 -1.07
CA ALA A 122 -16.08 -1.98 -2.16
C ALA A 122 -15.04 -1.91 -3.29
N THR A 123 -13.75 -1.86 -2.96
CA THR A 123 -12.64 -1.88 -3.93
C THR A 123 -12.65 -3.19 -4.73
N TRP A 124 -12.80 -4.35 -4.07
CA TRP A 124 -12.90 -5.64 -4.75
C TRP A 124 -14.13 -5.73 -5.65
N GLN A 125 -15.30 -5.28 -5.17
CA GLN A 125 -16.54 -5.24 -5.97
C GLN A 125 -16.40 -4.37 -7.22
N ALA A 126 -15.75 -3.22 -7.11
CA ALA A 126 -15.49 -2.35 -8.27
C ALA A 126 -14.60 -3.03 -9.32
N VAL A 127 -13.54 -3.72 -8.90
CA VAL A 127 -12.64 -4.45 -9.81
C VAL A 127 -13.37 -5.64 -10.45
N GLU A 128 -14.20 -6.37 -9.71
CA GLU A 128 -15.04 -7.44 -10.22
C GLU A 128 -16.07 -6.94 -11.24
N ALA A 129 -16.54 -5.72 -11.08
CA ALA A 129 -17.44 -5.04 -12.03
C ALA A 129 -16.70 -4.44 -13.25
N GLY A 130 -15.40 -4.67 -13.39
CA GLY A 130 -14.62 -4.25 -14.55
C GLY A 130 -13.79 -2.97 -14.36
N ALA A 131 -13.73 -2.40 -13.16
CA ALA A 131 -12.79 -1.33 -12.87
C ALA A 131 -11.34 -1.85 -12.98
N LYS A 132 -10.40 -0.93 -13.23
CA LYS A 132 -8.98 -1.27 -13.24
C LYS A 132 -8.53 -1.80 -11.88
N ALA A 133 -7.66 -2.80 -11.89
CA ALA A 133 -7.12 -3.43 -10.68
C ALA A 133 -6.06 -2.55 -9.99
N VAL A 134 -6.45 -1.33 -9.66
CA VAL A 134 -5.66 -0.32 -8.96
C VAL A 134 -6.54 0.30 -7.88
N VAL A 135 -6.02 0.54 -6.69
CA VAL A 135 -6.77 1.21 -5.61
C VAL A 135 -7.27 2.59 -6.07
N SER A 136 -8.44 3.00 -5.61
CA SER A 136 -8.97 4.34 -5.88
C SER A 136 -8.05 5.44 -5.33
N GLN A 137 -8.17 6.66 -5.85
CA GLN A 137 -7.40 7.80 -5.33
C GLN A 137 -7.66 8.03 -3.84
N SER A 138 -8.92 7.96 -3.40
CA SER A 138 -9.28 8.11 -1.98
C SER A 138 -8.68 7.00 -1.10
N ASP A 139 -8.63 5.76 -1.58
CA ASP A 139 -7.97 4.65 -0.85
C ASP A 139 -6.45 4.79 -0.85
N LEU A 140 -5.87 5.27 -1.96
CA LEU A 140 -4.45 5.54 -2.05
C LEU A 140 -4.00 6.63 -1.07
N ILE A 141 -4.80 7.67 -0.86
CA ILE A 141 -4.58 8.70 0.17
C ILE A 141 -4.44 8.05 1.55
N LEU A 142 -5.37 7.15 1.91
CA LEU A 142 -5.30 6.43 3.18
C LEU A 142 -4.03 5.59 3.31
N LEU A 143 -3.68 4.85 2.27
CA LEU A 143 -2.48 4.01 2.25
C LEU A 143 -1.19 4.82 2.31
N LYS A 144 -1.20 6.09 1.88
CA LYS A 144 -0.07 7.02 1.91
C LYS A 144 0.10 7.75 3.25
N GLN A 145 -0.78 7.59 4.21
CA GLN A 145 -0.64 8.16 5.55
C GLN A 145 0.42 7.42 6.37
N THR A 146 1.66 7.42 5.91
CA THR A 146 2.79 6.71 6.52
C THR A 146 3.64 7.63 7.39
N LEU A 147 4.62 7.07 8.10
CA LEU A 147 5.61 7.87 8.83
C LEU A 147 6.51 8.71 7.90
N ARG A 148 6.58 8.38 6.60
CA ARG A 148 7.48 9.01 5.63
C ARG A 148 6.92 10.36 5.16
N LEU A 149 7.60 11.46 5.47
CA LEU A 149 7.15 12.81 5.12
C LEU A 149 6.90 12.97 3.60
N LYS A 150 7.71 12.34 2.76
CA LYS A 150 7.55 12.40 1.30
C LYS A 150 6.20 11.86 0.77
N ASP A 151 5.54 10.97 1.51
CA ASP A 151 4.25 10.43 1.09
C ASP A 151 3.13 11.48 1.17
N TYR A 152 3.28 12.50 2.00
CA TYR A 152 2.30 13.58 2.15
C TYR A 152 2.22 14.50 0.93
N ALA A 153 3.29 14.63 0.15
CA ALA A 153 3.23 15.31 -1.14
C ALA A 153 2.27 14.60 -2.12
N PHE A 154 2.25 13.26 -2.11
CA PHE A 154 1.29 12.49 -2.91
C PHE A 154 -0.14 12.64 -2.38
N ILE A 155 -0.35 12.69 -1.06
CA ILE A 155 -1.67 12.94 -0.48
C ILE A 155 -2.22 14.29 -0.96
N GLY A 156 -1.43 15.36 -0.88
CA GLY A 156 -1.81 16.68 -1.37
C GLY A 156 -2.21 16.67 -2.85
N ALA A 157 -1.36 16.06 -3.70
CA ALA A 157 -1.62 15.96 -5.13
C ALA A 157 -2.86 15.09 -5.45
N LEU A 158 -3.07 13.98 -4.74
CA LEU A 158 -4.26 13.14 -4.90
C LEU A 158 -5.53 13.89 -4.48
N ALA A 159 -5.48 14.62 -3.37
CA ALA A 159 -6.62 15.36 -2.86
C ALA A 159 -7.17 16.38 -3.87
N THR A 160 -6.30 16.97 -4.71
CA THR A 160 -6.74 17.88 -5.79
C THR A 160 -7.34 17.16 -6.99
N GLN A 161 -7.10 15.86 -7.15
CA GLN A 161 -7.62 15.05 -8.26
C GLN A 161 -8.94 14.34 -7.93
N VAL A 162 -9.29 14.23 -6.66
CA VAL A 162 -10.57 13.64 -6.23
C VAL A 162 -11.71 14.57 -6.63
N ALA A 163 -12.77 14.02 -7.24
CA ALA A 163 -13.86 14.84 -7.77
C ALA A 163 -14.81 15.37 -6.68
N ASP A 164 -15.00 14.63 -5.58
CA ASP A 164 -15.92 15.01 -4.50
C ASP A 164 -15.31 16.11 -3.61
N PRO A 165 -15.92 17.30 -3.50
CA PRO A 165 -15.47 18.37 -2.61
C PRO A 165 -15.36 17.95 -1.14
N LEU A 166 -16.21 17.02 -0.68
CA LEU A 166 -16.15 16.48 0.68
C LEU A 166 -14.83 15.70 0.89
N ASP A 167 -14.45 14.86 -0.07
CA ASP A 167 -13.18 14.12 -0.01
C ASP A 167 -11.98 15.05 -0.21
N GLN A 168 -12.07 16.06 -1.09
CA GLN A 168 -11.04 17.09 -1.19
C GLN A 168 -10.84 17.80 0.16
N MET A 169 -11.93 18.24 0.79
CA MET A 169 -11.93 18.91 2.09
C MET A 169 -11.38 18.00 3.20
N ARG A 170 -11.64 16.71 3.12
CA ARG A 170 -11.12 15.71 4.08
C ARG A 170 -9.61 15.53 4.00
N TRP A 171 -9.03 15.64 2.78
CA TRP A 171 -7.66 15.20 2.54
C TRP A 171 -6.67 16.28 2.09
N THR A 172 -7.12 17.46 1.66
CA THR A 172 -6.20 18.52 1.24
C THR A 172 -5.25 18.89 2.37
N LEU A 173 -3.98 19.09 2.02
CA LEU A 173 -2.92 19.56 2.93
C LEU A 173 -2.55 21.01 2.66
N ASP A 174 -3.19 21.64 1.70
CA ASP A 174 -3.03 23.05 1.35
C ASP A 174 -4.05 23.89 2.12
N ALA A 175 -3.56 24.81 2.96
CA ALA A 175 -4.40 25.63 3.82
C ALA A 175 -5.28 26.59 2.99
N GLN A 176 -4.74 27.18 1.93
CA GLN A 176 -5.51 28.09 1.08
C GLN A 176 -6.62 27.34 0.35
N HIS A 177 -6.29 26.16 -0.22
CA HIS A 177 -7.29 25.33 -0.89
C HIS A 177 -8.39 24.86 0.08
N LEU A 178 -8.03 24.53 1.33
CA LEU A 178 -9.02 24.18 2.36
C LEU A 178 -9.95 25.35 2.68
N ILE A 179 -9.43 26.57 2.81
CA ILE A 179 -10.23 27.78 3.00
C ILE A 179 -11.21 27.97 1.85
N ASP A 180 -10.76 27.82 0.63
CA ASP A 180 -11.61 28.01 -0.56
C ASP A 180 -12.73 26.95 -0.65
N LEU A 181 -12.39 25.68 -0.31
CA LEU A 181 -13.39 24.61 -0.19
C LEU A 181 -14.44 24.89 0.90
N VAL A 182 -14.01 25.36 2.08
CA VAL A 182 -14.91 25.69 3.19
C VAL A 182 -15.84 26.84 2.82
N ARG A 183 -15.32 27.89 2.15
CA ARG A 183 -16.12 29.01 1.65
C ARG A 183 -17.15 28.59 0.59
N GLY A 184 -16.74 27.71 -0.32
CA GLY A 184 -17.61 27.18 -1.37
C GLY A 184 -18.67 26.18 -0.86
N HIS A 185 -18.37 25.45 0.21
CA HIS A 185 -19.20 24.34 0.70
C HIS A 185 -19.31 24.30 2.24
N PRO A 186 -19.83 25.36 2.90
CA PRO A 186 -19.82 25.47 4.37
C PRO A 186 -20.60 24.33 5.06
N HIS A 187 -21.63 23.79 4.44
CA HIS A 187 -22.39 22.64 4.95
C HIS A 187 -21.58 21.34 5.00
N LEU A 188 -20.63 21.16 4.06
CA LEU A 188 -19.71 20.01 4.07
C LEU A 188 -18.67 20.16 5.18
N ALA A 189 -18.18 21.36 5.41
CA ALA A 189 -17.25 21.64 6.52
C ALA A 189 -17.85 21.27 7.88
N SER A 190 -19.11 21.66 8.11
CA SER A 190 -19.82 21.32 9.35
C SER A 190 -19.97 19.80 9.54
N ARG A 191 -20.18 19.05 8.47
CA ARG A 191 -20.25 17.57 8.53
C ARG A 191 -18.92 16.90 8.86
N LEU A 192 -17.80 17.48 8.44
CA LEU A 192 -16.46 16.93 8.64
C LEU A 192 -15.77 17.45 9.90
N ALA A 193 -16.34 18.44 10.59
CA ALA A 193 -15.71 19.11 11.72
C ALA A 193 -15.30 18.15 12.85
N GLU A 194 -16.11 17.09 13.08
CA GLU A 194 -15.81 16.07 14.10
C GLU A 194 -14.66 15.14 13.67
N GLU A 195 -14.51 14.91 12.35
CA GLU A 195 -13.49 14.00 11.80
C GLU A 195 -12.15 14.70 11.58
N ARG A 196 -12.18 16.02 11.28
CA ARG A 196 -11.00 16.81 10.92
C ARG A 196 -10.88 18.07 11.79
N PRO A 197 -9.96 18.09 12.78
CA PRO A 197 -9.77 19.24 13.66
C PRO A 197 -9.47 20.56 12.96
N ALA A 198 -8.81 20.53 11.79
CA ALA A 198 -8.56 21.71 10.97
C ALA A 198 -9.84 22.47 10.54
N LEU A 199 -11.02 21.86 10.67
CA LEU A 199 -12.30 22.48 10.34
C LEU A 199 -13.04 23.05 11.55
N THR A 200 -12.55 22.83 12.79
CA THR A 200 -13.20 23.27 14.02
C THR A 200 -12.58 24.55 14.56
N GLY A 201 -13.36 25.64 14.60
CA GLY A 201 -12.99 26.87 15.32
C GLY A 201 -11.75 27.59 14.78
N VAL A 202 -11.36 27.31 13.57
CA VAL A 202 -10.11 27.81 12.98
C VAL A 202 -10.31 29.22 12.44
N SER A 203 -9.40 30.13 12.82
CA SER A 203 -9.16 31.37 12.07
C SER A 203 -8.95 31.03 10.60
N MET A 204 -9.61 31.75 9.70
CA MET A 204 -9.43 31.58 8.26
C MET A 204 -8.12 32.25 7.76
N GLU A 205 -7.16 32.41 8.65
CA GLU A 205 -5.79 32.83 8.32
C GLU A 205 -4.97 31.61 7.87
N VAL A 206 -4.32 31.75 6.71
CA VAL A 206 -3.60 30.66 6.05
C VAL A 206 -2.52 30.05 6.95
N ASP A 207 -1.70 30.91 7.60
CA ASP A 207 -0.57 30.43 8.42
C ASP A 207 -1.07 29.66 9.66
N SER A 208 -2.14 30.14 10.29
CA SER A 208 -2.74 29.44 11.44
C SER A 208 -3.31 28.08 11.05
N LEU A 209 -3.98 28.02 9.92
CA LEU A 209 -4.55 26.77 9.40
C LEU A 209 -3.44 25.79 8.96
N ALA A 210 -2.37 26.29 8.32
CA ALA A 210 -1.22 25.48 7.95
C ALA A 210 -0.57 24.84 9.17
N ALA A 211 -0.42 25.55 10.27
CA ALA A 211 0.11 25.00 11.52
C ALA A 211 -0.77 23.87 12.10
N VAL A 212 -2.10 23.99 12.00
CA VAL A 212 -3.04 22.94 12.40
C VAL A 212 -2.89 21.70 11.50
N ILE A 213 -2.85 21.88 10.17
CA ILE A 213 -2.64 20.80 9.19
C ILE A 213 -1.31 20.08 9.47
N ASP A 214 -0.24 20.81 9.74
CA ASP A 214 1.04 20.21 10.15
C ASP A 214 0.91 19.38 11.44
N GLY A 215 0.06 19.82 12.37
CA GLY A 215 -0.28 19.06 13.56
C GLY A 215 -0.97 17.73 13.22
N GLU A 216 -1.94 17.74 12.31
CA GLU A 216 -2.61 16.55 11.80
C GLU A 216 -1.60 15.57 11.16
N ILE A 217 -0.70 16.07 10.29
CA ILE A 217 0.36 15.26 9.66
C ILE A 217 1.24 14.62 10.72
N ARG A 218 1.71 15.37 11.72
CA ARG A 218 2.53 14.83 12.81
C ARG A 218 1.79 13.73 13.59
N ALA A 219 0.48 13.90 13.83
CA ALA A 219 -0.33 12.89 14.52
C ALA A 219 -0.46 11.59 13.70
N LEU A 220 -0.72 11.69 12.39
CA LEU A 220 -0.77 10.53 11.48
C LEU A 220 0.57 9.79 11.43
N ARG A 221 1.68 10.51 11.35
CA ARG A 221 3.02 9.91 11.33
C ARG A 221 3.34 9.19 12.63
N ARG A 222 3.02 9.75 13.79
CA ARG A 222 3.22 9.08 15.09
C ARG A 222 2.41 7.79 15.20
N ARG A 223 1.14 7.79 14.74
CA ARG A 223 0.32 6.56 14.73
C ARG A 223 0.96 5.47 13.87
N ASP A 224 1.46 5.82 12.69
CA ASP A 224 2.11 4.85 11.83
C ASP A 224 3.44 4.35 12.40
N GLU A 225 4.22 5.21 13.04
CA GLU A 225 5.45 4.84 13.74
C GLU A 225 5.17 3.82 14.86
N GLN A 226 4.14 4.06 15.69
CA GLN A 226 3.73 3.13 16.74
C GLN A 226 3.30 1.78 16.14
N ARG A 227 2.50 1.80 15.07
CA ARG A 227 2.10 0.59 14.36
C ARG A 227 3.30 -0.19 13.83
N ILE A 228 4.25 0.49 13.18
CA ILE A 228 5.46 -0.16 12.64
C ILE A 228 6.33 -0.72 13.78
N ALA A 229 6.47 0.00 14.89
CA ALA A 229 7.22 -0.49 16.04
C ALA A 229 6.61 -1.79 16.61
N ALA A 230 5.27 -1.83 16.79
CA ALA A 230 4.58 -3.02 17.24
C ALA A 230 4.73 -4.20 16.26
N TYR A 231 4.55 -3.93 14.95
CA TYR A 231 4.75 -4.93 13.89
C TYR A 231 6.16 -5.49 13.89
N THR A 232 7.18 -4.61 13.94
CA THR A 232 8.59 -5.01 13.92
C THR A 232 8.95 -5.85 15.15
N SER A 233 8.47 -5.44 16.32
CA SER A 233 8.69 -6.22 17.56
C SER A 233 8.11 -7.63 17.48
N ALA A 234 6.87 -7.75 16.97
CA ALA A 234 6.21 -9.04 16.81
C ALA A 234 6.85 -9.92 15.71
N MET A 235 7.47 -9.29 14.70
CA MET A 235 8.17 -9.98 13.61
C MET A 235 9.57 -10.48 14.03
N GLN A 236 10.16 -9.96 15.09
CA GLN A 236 11.57 -10.21 15.44
C GLN A 236 11.92 -11.70 15.60
N PRO A 237 11.16 -12.55 16.35
CA PRO A 237 11.48 -13.97 16.47
C PRO A 237 11.45 -14.70 15.11
N TRP A 238 10.51 -14.32 14.26
CA TRP A 238 10.42 -14.84 12.90
C TRP A 238 11.60 -14.39 12.04
N ALA A 239 12.03 -13.14 12.16
CA ALA A 239 13.15 -12.61 11.40
C ALA A 239 14.48 -13.35 11.74
N GLU A 240 14.65 -13.80 12.96
CA GLU A 240 15.79 -14.61 13.39
C GLU A 240 15.71 -16.01 12.76
N GLN A 241 14.57 -16.67 12.86
CA GLN A 241 14.35 -17.98 12.25
C GLN A 241 14.45 -17.94 10.72
N PHE A 242 13.88 -16.92 10.08
CA PHE A 242 13.90 -16.78 8.62
C PHE A 242 15.33 -16.72 8.06
N ARG A 243 16.28 -16.05 8.76
CA ARG A 243 17.70 -15.99 8.36
C ARG A 243 18.40 -17.36 8.41
N SER A 244 17.90 -18.28 9.22
CA SER A 244 18.44 -19.64 9.31
C SER A 244 17.87 -20.59 8.26
N LEU A 245 16.81 -20.19 7.54
CA LEU A 245 16.25 -20.99 6.47
C LEU A 245 17.15 -20.88 5.23
N ASP A 246 17.64 -22.01 4.76
CA ASP A 246 18.33 -22.09 3.47
C ASP A 246 17.30 -22.08 2.33
N LEU A 247 17.09 -20.91 1.74
CA LEU A 247 16.09 -20.67 0.67
C LEU A 247 16.75 -20.33 -0.68
N ASP A 248 18.05 -20.17 -0.75
CA ASP A 248 18.74 -19.62 -1.93
C ASP A 248 18.79 -20.57 -3.13
N HIS A 249 18.75 -21.87 -2.87
CA HIS A 249 18.93 -22.91 -3.91
C HIS A 249 17.72 -23.81 -4.11
N VAL A 250 16.57 -23.44 -3.57
CA VAL A 250 15.34 -24.23 -3.67
C VAL A 250 14.29 -23.52 -4.56
N SER A 251 13.38 -24.31 -5.10
CA SER A 251 12.23 -23.75 -5.83
C SER A 251 11.36 -22.88 -4.93
N LEU A 252 10.62 -21.93 -5.51
CA LEU A 252 9.69 -21.10 -4.73
C LEU A 252 8.65 -21.94 -3.99
N VAL A 253 8.21 -23.07 -4.57
CA VAL A 253 7.27 -24.01 -3.95
C VAL A 253 7.88 -24.61 -2.68
N GLU A 254 9.11 -25.07 -2.76
CA GLU A 254 9.80 -25.66 -1.62
C GLU A 254 10.13 -24.59 -0.56
N ALA A 255 10.60 -23.41 -0.98
CA ALA A 255 10.82 -22.28 -0.10
C ALA A 255 9.55 -21.91 0.66
N HIS A 256 8.40 -21.88 -0.03
CA HIS A 256 7.10 -21.62 0.59
C HIS A 256 6.75 -22.67 1.65
N ALA A 257 6.91 -23.96 1.34
CA ALA A 257 6.64 -25.02 2.29
C ALA A 257 7.53 -24.93 3.54
N ARG A 258 8.83 -24.67 3.37
CA ARG A 258 9.79 -24.45 4.49
C ARG A 258 9.41 -23.25 5.33
N CYS A 259 9.07 -22.12 4.70
CA CYS A 259 8.62 -20.91 5.40
C CYS A 259 7.32 -21.17 6.19
N CYS A 260 6.33 -21.85 5.61
CA CYS A 260 5.09 -22.18 6.31
C CYS A 260 5.30 -23.10 7.50
N ALA A 261 6.14 -24.12 7.36
CA ALA A 261 6.46 -25.04 8.46
C ALA A 261 7.14 -24.31 9.63
N ALA A 262 8.16 -23.50 9.35
CA ALA A 262 8.88 -22.75 10.37
C ALA A 262 8.02 -21.64 11.01
N ALA A 263 7.23 -20.90 10.21
CA ALA A 263 6.39 -19.82 10.70
C ALA A 263 5.27 -20.32 11.62
N SER A 264 4.77 -21.54 11.42
CA SER A 264 3.70 -22.13 12.24
C SER A 264 4.07 -22.26 13.72
N ALA A 265 5.35 -22.34 14.05
CA ALA A 265 5.82 -22.44 15.43
C ALA A 265 6.11 -21.07 16.09
N ILE A 266 6.29 -20.01 15.28
CA ILE A 266 6.93 -18.77 15.77
C ILE A 266 6.10 -17.54 15.44
N LEU A 267 5.58 -17.42 14.20
CA LEU A 267 4.89 -16.23 13.77
C LEU A 267 3.44 -16.22 14.28
N PRO A 268 3.04 -15.23 15.07
CA PRO A 268 1.68 -15.16 15.58
C PRO A 268 0.63 -15.11 14.45
N THR A 269 -0.52 -15.72 14.67
CA THR A 269 -1.67 -15.65 13.75
C THR A 269 -2.46 -14.34 13.88
N THR A 270 -2.01 -13.42 14.74
CA THR A 270 -2.57 -12.06 14.88
C THR A 270 -1.43 -11.06 14.96
N VAL A 271 -1.51 -10.01 14.13
CA VAL A 271 -0.57 -8.87 14.24
C VAL A 271 -0.99 -8.03 15.45
N PRO A 272 -0.10 -7.75 16.40
CA PRO A 272 -0.40 -6.82 17.47
C PRO A 272 -0.69 -5.44 16.87
N MET A 273 -1.87 -4.91 17.16
CA MET A 273 -2.21 -3.52 16.84
C MET A 273 -1.99 -2.68 18.11
N PRO A 274 -1.39 -1.48 18.00
CA PRO A 274 -1.21 -0.58 19.13
C PRO A 274 -2.54 0.00 19.61
#